data_ce192f646b53fc28c12c69d88007a9a4
#
_entry.id   ce192f646b53fc28c12c69d88007a9a4
#
_cell.length_a   1.000
_cell.length_b   1.000
_cell.length_c   1.000
_cell.angle_alpha   90.00
_cell.angle_beta   90.00
_cell.angle_gamma   90.00
#
_symmetry.space_group_name_H-M   'P 1'
#
loop_
_entity.id
_entity.type
_entity.pdbx_description
1 polymer ?
#
loop_
_entity_poly.entity_id
_entity_poly.type
_entity_poly.pdbx_seq_one_letter_code
_entity_poly.pdbx_strand_id
1 'polypeptide(L)'
;MNIKHSILRFFFHIAYNGAPYSGWQYEPKSFSVQQLLEEKLFKIFKRKITIYGCGRTDKGVHASQYFFHIDLIDGLPHDFEFIFNKHLPSSVILFEIIPVNEKEHCRYHAVARTYDYFIHTKSDPFLNQYSTLIT
;
A
#
# COMPACT_ATOMS: atom_id res chain seq x y z
N MET A 1 4.96 37.84 9.09
CA MET A 1 4.13 37.30 8.01
C MET A 1 4.05 35.78 8.17
N ASN A 2 2.86 35.28 8.39
CA ASN A 2 2.67 33.84 8.57
C ASN A 2 2.60 33.18 7.19
N ILE A 3 3.58 32.35 6.90
CA ILE A 3 3.56 31.53 5.70
C ILE A 3 2.79 30.24 6.03
N LYS A 4 1.58 30.11 5.51
CA LYS A 4 0.84 28.86 5.60
C LYS A 4 1.37 27.90 4.55
N HIS A 5 2.00 26.82 5.01
CA HIS A 5 2.33 25.71 4.13
C HIS A 5 1.07 24.86 3.91
N SER A 6 0.60 24.78 2.67
CA SER A 6 -0.53 23.94 2.34
C SER A 6 -0.10 22.47 2.34
N ILE A 7 -0.90 21.64 2.99
CA ILE A 7 -0.70 20.18 2.95
C ILE A 7 -1.24 19.68 1.61
N LEU A 8 -0.42 18.90 0.91
CA LEU A 8 -0.77 18.23 -0.33
C LEU A 8 -0.98 16.75 -0.04
N ARG A 9 -2.16 16.23 -0.34
CA ARG A 9 -2.50 14.84 -0.14
C ARG A 9 -2.44 14.08 -1.46
N PHE A 10 -1.87 12.89 -1.41
CA PHE A 10 -1.74 12.01 -2.56
C PHE A 10 -2.24 10.62 -2.21
N PHE A 11 -3.12 10.07 -3.05
CA PHE A 11 -3.52 8.67 -2.98
C PHE A 11 -2.56 7.85 -3.83
N PHE A 12 -2.05 6.77 -3.25
CA PHE A 12 -1.21 5.79 -3.92
C PHE A 12 -2.03 4.56 -4.22
N HIS A 13 -2.09 4.19 -5.49
CA HIS A 13 -2.78 2.99 -5.95
C HIS A 13 -1.75 1.89 -6.18
N ILE A 14 -1.83 0.83 -5.38
CA ILE A 14 -0.85 -0.26 -5.38
C ILE A 14 -1.54 -1.62 -5.49
N ALA A 15 -0.72 -2.63 -5.75
CA ALA A 15 -1.06 -4.02 -5.54
C ALA A 15 0.06 -4.70 -4.77
N TYR A 16 -0.25 -5.71 -3.99
CA TYR A 16 0.78 -6.48 -3.30
C TYR A 16 0.42 -7.95 -3.15
N ASN A 17 1.47 -8.77 -3.22
CA ASN A 17 1.41 -10.17 -2.81
C ASN A 17 1.64 -10.20 -1.30
N GLY A 18 0.64 -10.61 -0.54
CA GLY A 18 0.69 -10.58 0.93
C GLY A 18 1.47 -11.72 1.57
N ALA A 19 1.95 -12.70 0.78
CA ALA A 19 2.61 -13.88 1.33
C ALA A 19 3.82 -13.55 2.23
N PRO A 20 4.70 -12.58 1.89
CA PRO A 20 5.83 -12.22 2.76
C PRO A 20 5.45 -11.39 3.99
N TYR A 21 4.19 -10.96 4.11
CA TYR A 21 3.82 -9.95 5.09
C TYR A 21 2.79 -10.46 6.10
N SER A 22 2.83 -9.84 7.29
CA SER A 22 1.84 -10.06 8.35
C SER A 22 0.73 -9.02 8.24
N GLY A 23 0.02 -9.02 7.11
CA GLY A 23 -1.07 -8.09 6.83
C GLY A 23 -0.61 -6.68 6.46
N TRP A 24 -1.58 -5.78 6.34
CA TRP A 24 -1.31 -4.39 6.00
C TRP A 24 -0.72 -3.62 7.16
N GLN A 25 -1.33 -3.72 8.34
CA GLN A 25 -1.09 -2.80 9.44
C GLN A 25 0.18 -3.11 10.22
N TYR A 26 0.92 -2.07 10.57
CA TYR A 26 2.11 -2.17 11.43
C TYR A 26 1.78 -2.83 12.77
N GLU A 27 2.61 -3.78 13.17
CA GLU A 27 2.62 -4.39 14.49
C GLU A 27 4.07 -4.59 14.94
N PRO A 28 4.37 -4.38 16.25
CA PRO A 28 5.77 -4.36 16.72
C PRO A 28 6.56 -5.64 16.49
N LYS A 29 5.89 -6.80 16.45
CA LYS A 29 6.56 -8.12 16.39
C LYS A 29 6.50 -8.77 15.02
N SER A 30 6.00 -8.07 14.01
CA SER A 30 5.83 -8.65 12.67
C SER A 30 6.13 -7.61 11.60
N PHE A 31 6.35 -8.10 10.36
CA PHE A 31 6.67 -7.24 9.23
C PHE A 31 5.45 -7.08 8.32
N SER A 32 4.90 -5.87 8.29
CA SER A 32 3.69 -5.56 7.53
C SER A 32 3.99 -4.84 6.22
N VAL A 33 3.00 -4.78 5.33
CA VAL A 33 3.09 -3.98 4.10
C VAL A 33 3.29 -2.51 4.43
N GLN A 34 2.57 -1.97 5.43
CA GLN A 34 2.73 -0.60 5.88
C GLN A 34 4.17 -0.30 6.29
N GLN A 35 4.79 -1.18 7.06
CA GLN A 35 6.17 -1.01 7.50
C GLN A 35 7.13 -0.98 6.32
N LEU A 36 6.96 -1.89 5.37
CA LEU A 36 7.76 -1.90 4.14
C LEU A 36 7.68 -0.57 3.41
N LEU A 37 6.46 -0.09 3.18
CA LEU A 37 6.23 1.15 2.42
C LEU A 37 6.79 2.37 3.16
N GLU A 38 6.60 2.45 4.47
CA GLU A 38 7.15 3.54 5.27
C GLU A 38 8.68 3.53 5.26
N GLU A 39 9.32 2.36 5.29
CA GLU A 39 10.78 2.24 5.15
C GLU A 39 11.27 2.76 3.80
N LYS A 40 10.56 2.44 2.70
CA LYS A 40 10.94 2.90 1.37
C LYS A 40 10.76 4.40 1.22
N LEU A 41 9.67 4.95 1.74
CA LEU A 41 9.44 6.39 1.75
C LEU A 41 10.51 7.12 2.57
N PHE A 42 10.90 6.56 3.72
CA PHE A 42 11.98 7.13 4.52
C PHE A 42 13.30 7.20 3.74
N LYS A 43 13.63 6.17 2.98
CA LYS A 43 14.87 6.17 2.17
C LYS A 43 14.86 7.27 1.11
N ILE A 44 13.71 7.58 0.53
CA ILE A 44 13.60 8.58 -0.52
C ILE A 44 13.54 10.00 0.05
N PHE A 45 12.67 10.21 1.03
CA PHE A 45 12.43 11.55 1.59
C PHE A 45 13.43 11.94 2.68
N LYS A 46 14.18 10.99 3.23
CA LYS A 46 15.12 11.20 4.36
C LYS A 46 14.42 11.70 5.62
N ARG A 47 13.14 11.44 5.74
CA ARG A 47 12.32 11.73 6.92
C ARG A 47 11.16 10.75 6.98
N LYS A 48 10.56 10.63 8.17
CA LYS A 48 9.42 9.76 8.36
C LYS A 48 8.20 10.31 7.62
N ILE A 49 7.60 9.50 6.77
CA ILE A 49 6.32 9.77 6.13
C ILE A 49 5.32 8.76 6.67
N THR A 50 4.28 9.23 7.33
CA THR A 50 3.21 8.36 7.80
C THR A 50 2.26 8.06 6.66
N ILE A 51 1.89 6.78 6.50
CA ILE A 51 0.92 6.38 5.50
C ILE A 51 -0.39 5.94 6.17
N TYR A 52 -1.50 6.19 5.48
CA TYR A 52 -2.85 5.87 5.96
C TYR A 52 -3.53 4.97 4.94
N GLY A 53 -3.74 3.71 5.32
CA GLY A 53 -4.34 2.73 4.43
C GLY A 53 -5.86 2.81 4.38
N CYS A 54 -6.45 2.29 3.30
CA CYS A 54 -7.90 2.28 3.11
C CYS A 54 -8.61 1.18 3.90
N GLY A 55 -7.89 0.26 4.50
CA GLY A 55 -8.43 -0.81 5.31
C GLY A 55 -7.35 -1.78 5.76
N ARG A 56 -7.70 -2.71 6.61
CA ARG A 56 -6.78 -3.73 7.10
C ARG A 56 -6.93 -5.00 6.28
N THR A 57 -5.82 -5.67 6.02
CA THR A 57 -5.80 -7.04 5.51
C THR A 57 -5.08 -7.92 6.52
N ASP A 58 -5.50 -9.18 6.60
CA ASP A 58 -4.88 -10.15 7.48
C ASP A 58 -3.58 -10.71 6.90
N LYS A 59 -2.83 -11.43 7.75
CA LYS A 59 -1.58 -12.07 7.34
C LYS A 59 -1.77 -12.90 6.07
N GLY A 60 -0.90 -12.69 5.11
CA GLY A 60 -0.86 -13.46 3.86
C GLY A 60 -1.90 -13.07 2.82
N VAL A 61 -2.80 -12.15 3.12
CA VAL A 61 -3.84 -11.72 2.17
C VAL A 61 -3.21 -10.85 1.09
N HIS A 62 -3.54 -11.16 -0.17
CA HIS A 62 -3.12 -10.41 -1.35
C HIS A 62 -4.11 -9.28 -1.63
N ALA A 63 -3.62 -8.20 -2.22
CA ALA A 63 -4.47 -7.11 -2.69
C ALA A 63 -4.13 -6.80 -4.14
N SER A 64 -5.09 -7.00 -5.05
CA SER A 64 -4.95 -6.62 -6.46
C SER A 64 -5.12 -5.14 -6.68
N GLN A 65 -5.84 -4.46 -5.79
CA GLN A 65 -5.98 -3.01 -5.76
C GLN A 65 -6.09 -2.57 -4.32
N TYR A 66 -5.21 -1.66 -3.92
CA TYR A 66 -5.18 -1.13 -2.58
C TYR A 66 -4.77 0.34 -2.63
N PHE A 67 -5.38 1.16 -1.81
CA PHE A 67 -5.08 2.59 -1.74
C PHE A 67 -4.58 2.96 -0.37
N PHE A 68 -3.55 3.79 -0.33
CA PHE A 68 -3.17 4.52 0.87
C PHE A 68 -2.89 5.97 0.50
N HIS A 69 -2.86 6.86 1.48
CA HIS A 69 -2.50 8.23 1.22
C HIS A 69 -1.36 8.70 2.09
N ILE A 70 -0.68 9.73 1.61
CA ILE A 70 0.34 10.47 2.34
C ILE A 70 0.08 11.95 2.22
N ASP A 71 0.60 12.70 3.19
CA ASP A 71 0.54 14.17 3.21
C ASP A 71 1.95 14.71 3.10
N LEU A 72 2.15 15.65 2.18
CA LEU A 72 3.43 16.31 1.95
C LEU A 72 3.25 17.82 1.94
N ILE A 73 4.30 18.54 2.33
CA ILE A 73 4.32 20.01 2.29
C ILE A 73 4.82 20.50 0.94
N ASP A 74 5.87 19.86 0.41
CA ASP A 74 6.60 20.34 -0.77
C ASP A 74 6.24 19.61 -2.06
N GLY A 75 5.24 18.74 -2.04
CA GLY A 75 4.87 17.93 -3.19
C GLY A 75 5.82 16.75 -3.43
N LEU A 76 5.62 16.08 -4.56
CA LEU A 76 6.40 14.91 -4.94
C LEU A 76 7.62 15.30 -5.76
N PRO A 77 8.77 14.63 -5.58
CA PRO A 77 9.91 14.78 -6.47
C PRO A 77 9.56 14.42 -7.92
N HIS A 78 10.32 14.99 -8.87
CA HIS A 78 10.19 14.62 -10.29
C HIS A 78 10.41 13.11 -10.48
N ASP A 79 9.62 12.48 -11.33
CA ASP A 79 9.67 11.04 -11.62
C ASP A 79 9.50 10.15 -10.37
N PHE A 80 8.73 10.60 -9.38
CA PHE A 80 8.61 9.89 -8.11
C PHE A 80 8.03 8.49 -8.28
N GLU A 81 7.04 8.30 -9.15
CA GLU A 81 6.46 6.97 -9.39
C GLU A 81 7.52 5.96 -9.84
N PHE A 82 8.39 6.37 -10.75
CA PHE A 82 9.48 5.53 -11.24
C PHE A 82 10.50 5.25 -10.13
N ILE A 83 10.88 6.27 -9.38
CA ILE A 83 11.83 6.14 -8.27
C ILE A 83 11.26 5.21 -7.19
N PHE A 84 10.01 5.40 -6.82
CA PHE A 84 9.37 4.59 -5.79
C PHE A 84 9.29 3.13 -6.19
N ASN A 85 8.86 2.84 -7.42
CA ASN A 85 8.81 1.47 -7.92
C ASN A 85 10.18 0.79 -7.94
N LYS A 86 11.25 1.54 -8.19
CA LYS A 86 12.61 1.00 -8.11
C LYS A 86 13.01 0.58 -6.70
N HIS A 87 12.46 1.22 -5.69
CA HIS A 87 12.72 0.87 -4.29
C HIS A 87 11.87 -0.29 -3.80
N LEU A 88 10.76 -0.60 -4.49
CA LEU A 88 9.84 -1.64 -4.07
C LEU A 88 10.36 -3.02 -4.45
N PRO A 89 10.17 -4.03 -3.58
CA PRO A 89 10.43 -5.42 -3.95
C PRO A 89 9.38 -5.90 -4.98
N SER A 90 9.62 -7.06 -5.58
CA SER A 90 8.71 -7.63 -6.58
C SER A 90 7.31 -7.94 -6.06
N SER A 91 7.15 -8.00 -4.72
CA SER A 91 5.86 -8.29 -4.08
C SER A 91 4.91 -7.09 -4.04
N VAL A 92 5.37 -5.89 -4.39
CA VAL A 92 4.55 -4.67 -4.37
C VAL A 92 4.79 -3.86 -5.63
N ILE A 93 3.72 -3.34 -6.22
CA ILE A 93 3.82 -2.44 -7.37
C ILE A 93 2.95 -1.19 -7.15
N LEU A 94 3.49 -0.04 -7.52
CA LEU A 94 2.73 1.21 -7.59
C LEU A 94 2.21 1.40 -9.02
N PHE A 95 0.90 1.55 -9.17
CA PHE A 95 0.27 1.79 -10.47
C PHE A 95 0.21 3.28 -10.80
N GLU A 96 -0.25 4.08 -9.84
CA GLU A 96 -0.42 5.52 -10.05
C GLU A 96 -0.49 6.27 -8.72
N ILE A 97 -0.30 7.58 -8.81
CA ILE A 97 -0.47 8.51 -7.69
C ILE A 97 -1.49 9.56 -8.11
N ILE A 98 -2.48 9.79 -7.26
CA ILE A 98 -3.60 10.70 -7.54
C ILE A 98 -3.57 11.85 -6.53
N PRO A 99 -3.35 13.10 -6.97
CA PRO A 99 -3.50 14.25 -6.07
C PRO A 99 -4.97 14.40 -5.67
N VAL A 100 -5.21 14.63 -4.39
CA VAL A 100 -6.56 14.78 -3.87
C VAL A 100 -6.62 15.94 -2.88
N ASN A 101 -7.84 16.33 -2.51
CA ASN A 101 -8.06 17.33 -1.48
C ASN A 101 -7.65 16.76 -0.12
N GLU A 102 -7.03 17.56 0.75
CA GLU A 102 -6.62 17.12 2.09
C GLU A 102 -7.76 16.61 2.97
N LYS A 103 -9.00 16.94 2.63
CA LYS A 103 -10.19 16.45 3.34
C LYS A 103 -10.57 15.04 2.94
N GLU A 104 -10.05 14.50 1.83
CA GLU A 104 -10.34 13.16 1.39
C GLU A 104 -9.44 12.17 2.14
N HIS A 105 -10.03 11.09 2.64
CA HIS A 105 -9.31 10.05 3.36
C HIS A 105 -9.64 8.69 2.73
N CYS A 106 -8.61 7.94 2.32
CA CYS A 106 -8.81 6.69 1.58
C CYS A 106 -9.63 5.64 2.36
N ARG A 107 -9.52 5.61 3.69
CA ARG A 107 -10.29 4.68 4.53
C ARG A 107 -11.76 5.08 4.65
N TYR A 108 -12.03 6.39 4.87
CA TYR A 108 -13.38 6.87 5.13
C TYR A 108 -14.18 7.16 3.87
N HIS A 109 -13.50 7.39 2.74
CA HIS A 109 -14.13 7.70 1.46
C HIS A 109 -14.10 6.53 0.48
N ALA A 110 -13.71 5.33 0.93
CA ALA A 110 -13.79 4.14 0.11
C ALA A 110 -15.25 3.78 -0.16
N VAL A 111 -15.62 3.71 -1.45
CA VAL A 111 -16.99 3.41 -1.87
C VAL A 111 -17.29 1.93 -1.79
N ALA A 112 -16.29 1.08 -2.07
CA ALA A 112 -16.44 -0.38 -2.04
C ALA A 112 -15.12 -1.05 -1.67
N ARG A 113 -15.24 -2.20 -1.01
CA ARG A 113 -14.12 -3.12 -0.76
C ARG A 113 -14.51 -4.48 -1.26
N THR A 114 -13.71 -5.03 -2.18
CA THR A 114 -13.98 -6.32 -2.79
C THR A 114 -12.90 -7.33 -2.38
N TYR A 115 -13.34 -8.51 -1.95
CA TYR A 115 -12.45 -9.61 -1.58
C TYR A 115 -12.73 -10.80 -2.50
N ASP A 116 -11.69 -11.28 -3.17
CA ASP A 116 -11.77 -12.45 -4.03
C ASP A 116 -11.03 -13.61 -3.37
N TYR A 117 -11.70 -14.76 -3.32
CA TYR A 117 -11.10 -16.00 -2.80
C TYR A 117 -10.93 -16.96 -3.97
N PHE A 118 -9.70 -17.35 -4.24
CA PHE A 118 -9.38 -18.33 -5.28
C PHE A 118 -9.27 -19.70 -4.64
N ILE A 119 -10.00 -20.66 -5.19
CA ILE A 119 -10.02 -22.04 -4.70
C ILE A 119 -9.65 -23.00 -5.83
N HIS A 120 -9.09 -24.16 -5.45
CA HIS A 120 -8.83 -25.25 -6.39
C HIS A 120 -9.18 -26.57 -5.72
N THR A 121 -9.54 -27.60 -6.54
CA THR A 121 -10.03 -28.87 -6.04
C THR A 121 -9.03 -30.00 -6.17
N LYS A 122 -7.96 -29.81 -6.92
CA LYS A 122 -6.84 -30.76 -7.05
C LYS A 122 -5.58 -30.13 -6.49
N SER A 123 -4.79 -30.92 -5.78
CA SER A 123 -3.52 -30.43 -5.24
C SER A 123 -2.61 -30.00 -6.38
N ASP A 124 -2.12 -28.76 -6.31
CA ASP A 124 -1.25 -28.17 -7.31
C ASP A 124 -0.28 -27.21 -6.61
N PRO A 125 1.04 -27.50 -6.63
CA PRO A 125 2.00 -26.66 -5.92
C PRO A 125 2.12 -25.24 -6.50
N PHE A 126 1.72 -25.03 -7.74
CA PHE A 126 1.73 -23.69 -8.36
C PHE A 126 0.53 -22.85 -7.96
N LEU A 127 -0.58 -23.49 -7.51
CA LEU A 127 -1.79 -22.82 -7.07
C LEU A 127 -1.84 -22.57 -5.57
N ASN A 128 -1.11 -23.34 -4.75
CA ASN A 128 -1.21 -23.28 -3.29
C ASN A 128 -0.89 -21.90 -2.69
N GLN A 129 -0.10 -21.09 -3.39
CA GLN A 129 0.28 -19.75 -2.92
C GLN A 129 -0.86 -18.74 -3.10
N TYR A 130 -1.70 -18.90 -4.13
CA TYR A 130 -2.71 -17.91 -4.52
C TYR A 130 -4.14 -18.42 -4.40
N SER A 131 -4.31 -19.69 -4.07
CA SER A 131 -5.60 -20.36 -4.08
C SER A 131 -5.67 -21.34 -2.91
N THR A 132 -6.87 -21.57 -2.39
CA THR A 132 -7.10 -22.50 -1.31
C THR A 132 -7.56 -23.86 -1.84
N LEU A 133 -6.88 -24.93 -1.43
CA LEU A 133 -7.28 -26.28 -1.78
C LEU A 133 -8.52 -26.68 -0.98
N ILE A 134 -9.55 -27.10 -1.70
CA ILE A 134 -10.78 -27.65 -1.11
C ILE A 134 -10.89 -29.13 -1.52
N THR A 135 -10.92 -29.99 -0.52
CA THR A 135 -11.06 -31.43 -0.68
C THR A 135 -12.50 -31.91 -0.41
#